data_7f9e1a62b0f30a0bdc0562c65b1baff3
#
_entry.id   7f9e1a62b0f30a0bdc0562c65b1baff3
#
_cell.length_a   1.000
_cell.length_b   1.000
_cell.length_c   1.000
_cell.angle_alpha   90.00
_cell.angle_beta   90.00
_cell.angle_gamma   90.00
#
_symmetry.space_group_name_H-M   'P 1'
#
loop_
_entity.id
_entity.type
_entity.pdbx_description
1 polymer ?
#
loop_
_entity_poly.entity_id
_entity_poly.type
_entity_poly.pdbx_seq_one_letter_code
_entity_poly.pdbx_strand_id
1 'polypeptide(L)'
;LGGEYTKPKIQMLGVRGFPGNSICHANSFFVPNHSRRVFVPGECDVVCSIGYNPQRLPRGYSLDDIDIRLVISNLCVMDWGGANHQLRVVSLHPGVSFDEVQDNTSFDLAQVDNLTTTPAPTAEQMAIMATLDPANSRAKQLKDNPVGDRRRLEESNNV
;
A
#
# COMPACT_ATOMS: atom_id res chain seq x y z
N LEU A 1 15.33 10.31 5.93
CA LEU A 1 16.71 10.78 6.13
C LEU A 1 16.78 12.27 5.79
N GLY A 2 16.24 13.15 6.63
CA GLY A 2 16.47 14.58 6.50
C GLY A 2 17.80 14.98 7.15
N GLY A 3 18.49 15.96 6.59
CA GLY A 3 19.72 16.51 7.11
C GLY A 3 20.95 16.20 6.29
N GLU A 4 22.09 16.69 6.73
CA GLU A 4 23.38 16.40 6.10
C GLU A 4 23.76 14.94 6.29
N TYR A 5 24.41 14.34 5.28
CA TYR A 5 24.88 12.96 5.31
C TYR A 5 25.74 12.63 6.55
N THR A 6 26.51 13.61 7.02
CA THR A 6 27.36 13.49 8.21
C THR A 6 26.62 13.67 9.54
N LYS A 7 25.38 14.22 9.49
CA LYS A 7 24.55 14.49 10.69
C LYS A 7 23.09 14.12 10.41
N PRO A 8 22.79 12.84 10.18
CA PRO A 8 21.43 12.39 9.88
C PRO A 8 20.52 12.61 11.10
N LYS A 9 19.30 13.07 10.88
CA LYS A 9 18.27 13.18 11.95
C LYS A 9 17.95 11.82 12.57
N ILE A 10 17.88 10.78 11.74
CA ILE A 10 17.58 9.41 12.13
C ILE A 10 18.42 8.46 11.28
N GLN A 11 19.01 7.48 11.92
CA GLN A 11 19.63 6.33 11.24
C GLN A 11 18.65 5.16 11.29
N MET A 12 18.32 4.63 10.12
CA MET A 12 17.41 3.49 9.98
C MET A 12 18.13 2.35 9.28
N LEU A 13 17.86 1.12 9.74
CA LEU A 13 18.36 -0.09 9.11
C LEU A 13 17.42 -0.55 7.99
N GLY A 14 17.95 -1.22 6.99
CA GLY A 14 17.16 -2.07 6.10
C GLY A 14 16.58 -1.46 4.84
N VAL A 15 16.89 -0.22 4.47
CA VAL A 15 16.38 0.38 3.23
C VAL A 15 17.19 0.05 1.98
N ARG A 16 18.37 -0.55 2.12
CA ARG A 16 19.33 -0.70 1.02
C ARG A 16 18.83 -1.53 -0.17
N GLY A 17 18.09 -2.61 0.07
CA GLY A 17 17.56 -3.47 -1.00
C GLY A 17 16.37 -2.85 -1.74
N PHE A 18 15.63 -1.97 -1.10
CA PHE A 18 14.38 -1.44 -1.60
C PHE A 18 14.54 -0.59 -2.89
N PRO A 19 15.51 0.33 -3.01
CA PRO A 19 15.74 1.09 -4.24
C PRO A 19 16.04 0.20 -5.44
N GLY A 20 16.93 -0.79 -5.29
CA GLY A 20 17.26 -1.73 -6.35
C GLY A 20 16.07 -2.58 -6.78
N ASN A 21 15.33 -3.14 -5.82
CA ASN A 21 14.16 -3.96 -6.11
C ASN A 21 13.06 -3.15 -6.83
N SER A 22 12.88 -1.88 -6.49
CA SER A 22 11.86 -1.04 -7.11
C SER A 22 12.13 -0.68 -8.58
N ILE A 23 13.36 -0.89 -9.07
CA ILE A 23 13.74 -0.68 -10.47
C ILE A 23 13.82 -2.01 -11.23
N CYS A 24 14.38 -3.04 -10.59
CA CYS A 24 14.76 -4.27 -11.28
C CYS A 24 13.67 -5.34 -11.31
N HIS A 25 12.61 -5.18 -10.53
CA HIS A 25 11.57 -6.18 -10.36
C HIS A 25 10.17 -5.56 -10.38
N ALA A 26 9.19 -6.38 -10.75
CA ALA A 26 7.80 -6.08 -10.49
C ALA A 26 7.53 -6.01 -8.99
N ASN A 27 6.85 -4.97 -8.54
CA ASN A 27 6.59 -4.71 -7.13
C ASN A 27 5.10 -4.57 -6.84
N SER A 28 4.71 -5.02 -5.65
CA SER A 28 3.44 -4.65 -5.03
C SER A 28 3.72 -4.22 -3.59
N PHE A 29 3.11 -3.14 -3.17
CA PHE A 29 3.28 -2.60 -1.82
C PHE A 29 2.11 -2.99 -0.93
N PHE A 30 2.42 -3.53 0.25
CA PHE A 30 1.43 -3.81 1.28
C PHE A 30 1.49 -2.73 2.36
N VAL A 31 0.40 -2.02 2.56
CA VAL A 31 0.28 -0.92 3.51
C VAL A 31 -0.79 -1.27 4.54
N PRO A 32 -0.45 -1.93 5.64
CA PRO A 32 -1.41 -2.46 6.60
C PRO A 32 -2.19 -1.39 7.36
N ASN A 33 -1.73 -0.14 7.34
CA ASN A 33 -2.37 0.98 8.03
C ASN A 33 -2.59 2.13 7.04
N HIS A 34 -3.73 2.14 6.35
CA HIS A 34 -4.15 3.22 5.47
C HIS A 34 -4.58 4.42 6.31
N SER A 35 -3.81 5.48 6.25
CA SER A 35 -4.08 6.68 7.04
C SER A 35 -3.47 7.91 6.39
N ARG A 36 -4.01 9.10 6.73
CA ARG A 36 -3.49 10.39 6.27
C ARG A 36 -2.01 10.62 6.61
N ARG A 37 -1.48 9.91 7.60
CA ARG A 37 -0.08 9.96 7.98
C ARG A 37 0.81 9.16 7.02
N VAL A 38 0.28 8.11 6.41
CA VAL A 38 1.00 7.22 5.49
C VAL A 38 0.86 7.71 4.05
N PHE A 39 -0.36 8.07 3.64
CA PHE A 39 -0.65 8.60 2.31
C PHE A 39 -0.62 10.12 2.34
N VAL A 40 0.57 10.69 2.11
CA VAL A 40 0.84 12.13 2.15
C VAL A 40 1.16 12.68 0.76
N PRO A 41 0.82 13.94 0.46
CA PRO A 41 1.17 14.56 -0.81
C PRO A 41 2.67 14.93 -0.84
N GLY A 42 3.23 14.98 -2.04
CA GLY A 42 4.60 15.43 -2.26
C GLY A 42 5.65 14.44 -1.79
N GLU A 43 6.77 14.95 -1.32
CA GLU A 43 7.91 14.14 -0.90
C GLU A 43 7.92 13.89 0.61
N CYS A 44 8.19 12.64 0.97
CA CYS A 44 8.43 12.25 2.35
C CYS A 44 9.88 12.55 2.76
N ASP A 45 10.14 12.67 4.06
CA ASP A 45 11.49 12.83 4.61
C ASP A 45 12.45 11.69 4.24
N VAL A 46 11.91 10.50 4.00
CA VAL A 46 12.66 9.31 3.58
C VAL A 46 12.01 8.75 2.33
N VAL A 47 12.76 8.73 1.23
CA VAL A 47 12.32 8.16 -0.04
C VAL A 47 13.22 6.97 -0.37
N CYS A 48 12.65 5.77 -0.39
CA CYS A 48 13.36 4.52 -0.64
C CYS A 48 13.10 3.96 -2.04
N SER A 49 12.01 4.38 -2.70
CA SER A 49 11.66 3.96 -4.06
C SER A 49 11.73 5.14 -5.01
N ILE A 50 12.09 4.90 -6.26
CA ILE A 50 12.04 5.91 -7.30
C ILE A 50 10.59 6.30 -7.59
N GLY A 51 9.67 5.34 -7.53
CA GLY A 51 8.29 5.52 -7.96
C GLY A 51 8.23 5.93 -9.43
N TYR A 52 7.20 6.68 -9.79
CA TYR A 52 7.03 7.23 -11.13
C TYR A 52 7.48 8.71 -11.21
N ASN A 53 8.54 9.07 -10.48
CA ASN A 53 9.12 10.41 -10.56
C ASN A 53 10.28 10.45 -11.57
N PRO A 54 10.12 11.11 -12.74
CA PRO A 54 11.14 11.12 -13.79
C PRO A 54 12.45 11.79 -13.34
N GLN A 55 12.40 12.70 -12.36
CA GLN A 55 13.60 13.38 -11.85
C GLN A 55 14.52 12.47 -11.01
N ARG A 56 14.03 11.30 -10.61
CA ARG A 56 14.76 10.32 -9.80
C ARG A 56 15.28 9.13 -10.59
N LEU A 57 14.96 9.05 -11.87
CA LEU A 57 15.41 7.95 -12.73
C LEU A 57 16.94 7.98 -12.89
N PRO A 58 17.61 6.85 -12.72
CA PRO A 58 19.02 6.74 -13.05
C PRO A 58 19.25 6.99 -14.55
N ARG A 59 20.47 7.37 -14.90
CA ARG A 59 20.84 7.57 -16.30
C ARG A 59 20.62 6.30 -17.12
N GLY A 60 19.88 6.42 -18.20
CA GLY A 60 19.57 5.31 -19.12
C GLY A 60 18.28 4.55 -18.78
N TYR A 61 17.56 4.96 -17.73
CA TYR A 61 16.25 4.43 -17.39
C TYR A 61 15.13 5.37 -17.83
N SER A 62 13.98 4.79 -18.09
CA SER A 62 12.72 5.48 -18.40
C SER A 62 11.63 5.07 -17.39
N LEU A 63 10.49 5.74 -17.40
CA LEU A 63 9.33 5.34 -16.57
C LEU A 63 8.79 3.96 -16.97
N ASP A 64 9.01 3.53 -18.21
CA ASP A 64 8.60 2.20 -18.70
C ASP A 64 9.39 1.05 -18.06
N ASP A 65 10.56 1.36 -17.46
CA ASP A 65 11.36 0.37 -16.72
C ASP A 65 10.84 0.16 -15.28
N ILE A 66 9.89 0.99 -14.83
CA ILE A 66 9.31 0.90 -13.48
C ILE A 66 8.04 0.05 -13.53
N ASP A 67 8.03 -1.07 -12.80
CA ASP A 67 6.87 -1.97 -12.71
C ASP A 67 6.34 -2.04 -11.27
N ILE A 68 5.64 -0.97 -10.84
CA ILE A 68 4.90 -0.97 -9.57
C ILE A 68 3.45 -1.28 -9.91
N ARG A 69 3.02 -2.49 -9.59
CA ARG A 69 1.72 -3.02 -10.02
C ARG A 69 0.59 -2.60 -9.13
N LEU A 70 0.73 -2.87 -7.83
CA LEU A 70 -0.36 -2.65 -6.88
C LEU A 70 0.15 -2.01 -5.60
N VAL A 71 -0.74 -1.22 -5.00
CA VAL A 71 -0.65 -0.78 -3.61
C VAL A 71 -1.88 -1.34 -2.89
N ILE A 72 -1.67 -2.26 -1.97
CA ILE A 72 -2.73 -2.97 -1.25
C ILE A 72 -2.71 -2.50 0.19
N SER A 73 -3.79 -1.88 0.63
CA SER A 73 -3.96 -1.44 2.01
C SER A 73 -5.02 -2.29 2.74
N ASN A 74 -5.29 -1.97 3.98
CA ASN A 74 -6.41 -2.55 4.73
C ASN A 74 -7.79 -2.00 4.30
N LEU A 75 -7.86 -1.00 3.43
CA LEU A 75 -9.11 -0.41 2.94
C LEU A 75 -9.39 -0.76 1.47
N CYS A 76 -8.37 -0.80 0.63
CA CYS A 76 -8.56 -0.91 -0.81
C CYS A 76 -7.33 -1.48 -1.53
N VAL A 77 -7.51 -1.79 -2.80
CA VAL A 77 -6.45 -2.08 -3.77
C VAL A 77 -6.35 -0.91 -4.73
N MET A 78 -5.14 -0.44 -4.96
CA MET A 78 -4.83 0.69 -5.84
C MET A 78 -3.77 0.31 -6.86
N ASP A 79 -3.76 1.00 -7.99
CA ASP A 79 -2.73 0.96 -9.02
C ASP A 79 -2.23 2.39 -9.35
N TRP A 80 -1.33 2.50 -10.30
CA TRP A 80 -0.78 3.75 -10.81
C TRP A 80 -1.33 4.13 -12.19
N GLY A 81 -2.55 3.66 -12.50
CA GLY A 81 -3.20 3.88 -13.79
C GLY A 81 -3.97 5.20 -13.93
N GLY A 82 -3.91 6.08 -12.95
CA GLY A 82 -4.44 7.43 -13.05
C GLY A 82 -3.62 8.33 -13.99
N ALA A 83 -4.09 9.55 -14.24
CA ALA A 83 -3.40 10.53 -15.09
C ALA A 83 -1.99 10.80 -14.54
N ASN A 84 -0.96 10.78 -15.42
CA ASN A 84 0.44 10.97 -15.03
C ASN A 84 0.92 10.01 -13.93
N HIS A 85 0.50 8.76 -13.96
CA HIS A 85 0.76 7.76 -12.93
C HIS A 85 0.23 8.15 -11.54
N GLN A 86 -0.88 8.87 -11.49
CA GLN A 86 -1.58 9.12 -10.24
C GLN A 86 -2.10 7.80 -9.64
N LEU A 87 -2.01 7.69 -8.32
CA LEU A 87 -2.56 6.55 -7.58
C LEU A 87 -4.08 6.50 -7.77
N ARG A 88 -4.61 5.33 -8.12
CA ARG A 88 -6.01 5.12 -8.49
C ARG A 88 -6.58 3.92 -7.75
N VAL A 89 -7.75 4.08 -7.15
CA VAL A 89 -8.46 2.97 -6.48
C VAL A 89 -9.07 2.05 -7.53
N VAL A 90 -8.75 0.76 -7.44
CA VAL A 90 -9.21 -0.30 -8.35
C VAL A 90 -10.33 -1.13 -7.73
N SER A 91 -10.20 -1.45 -6.44
CA SER A 91 -11.28 -2.12 -5.70
C SER A 91 -11.27 -1.74 -4.23
N LEU A 92 -12.44 -1.76 -3.62
CA LEU A 92 -12.64 -1.53 -2.19
C LEU A 92 -12.75 -2.86 -1.46
N HIS A 93 -12.22 -2.94 -0.26
CA HIS A 93 -12.46 -4.12 0.58
C HIS A 93 -13.91 -4.16 1.07
N PRO A 94 -14.45 -5.34 1.40
CA PRO A 94 -15.83 -5.46 1.87
C PRO A 94 -16.16 -4.49 3.02
N GLY A 95 -17.25 -3.77 2.90
CA GLY A 95 -17.71 -2.79 3.91
C GLY A 95 -17.00 -1.44 3.90
N VAL A 96 -16.05 -1.21 3.00
CA VAL A 96 -15.33 0.08 2.85
C VAL A 96 -15.96 0.90 1.74
N SER A 97 -16.13 2.21 1.96
CA SER A 97 -16.56 3.17 0.93
C SER A 97 -15.37 3.93 0.33
N PHE A 98 -15.56 4.51 -0.86
CA PHE A 98 -14.54 5.38 -1.46
C PHE A 98 -14.28 6.62 -0.59
N ASP A 99 -15.32 7.21 -0.03
CA ASP A 99 -15.20 8.37 0.86
C ASP A 99 -14.33 8.05 2.08
N GLU A 100 -14.47 6.86 2.65
CA GLU A 100 -13.62 6.41 3.76
C GLU A 100 -12.14 6.30 3.34
N VAL A 101 -11.85 5.79 2.13
CA VAL A 101 -10.47 5.74 1.60
C VAL A 101 -9.94 7.15 1.38
N GLN A 102 -10.75 8.05 0.78
CA GLN A 102 -10.39 9.43 0.54
C GLN A 102 -10.14 10.20 1.83
N ASP A 103 -10.99 10.03 2.85
CA ASP A 103 -10.83 10.67 4.16
C ASP A 103 -9.55 10.24 4.88
N ASN A 104 -9.05 9.03 4.61
CA ASN A 104 -7.80 8.51 5.14
C ASN A 104 -6.59 8.78 4.24
N THR A 105 -6.76 9.53 3.14
CA THR A 105 -5.70 9.94 2.23
C THR A 105 -5.56 11.47 2.26
N SER A 106 -4.34 11.98 2.24
CA SER A 106 -4.09 13.44 2.33
C SER A 106 -3.96 14.13 0.97
N PHE A 107 -4.35 13.46 -0.11
CA PHE A 107 -4.39 13.98 -1.48
C PHE A 107 -5.57 13.36 -2.23
N ASP A 108 -5.97 13.96 -3.34
CA ASP A 108 -7.10 13.48 -4.13
C ASP A 108 -6.73 12.17 -4.83
N LEU A 109 -7.56 11.15 -4.64
CA LEU A 109 -7.42 9.86 -5.29
C LEU A 109 -8.25 9.81 -6.58
N ALA A 110 -7.67 9.22 -7.62
CA ALA A 110 -8.45 8.75 -8.75
C ALA A 110 -9.13 7.42 -8.43
N GLN A 111 -10.15 7.05 -9.20
CA GLN A 111 -10.78 5.74 -9.16
C GLN A 111 -11.04 5.24 -10.58
N VAL A 112 -11.20 3.93 -10.73
CA VAL A 112 -11.65 3.34 -12.00
C VAL A 112 -13.14 3.62 -12.23
N ASP A 113 -13.58 3.64 -13.50
CA ASP A 113 -15.00 3.87 -13.84
C ASP A 113 -15.92 2.81 -13.24
N ASN A 114 -15.46 1.56 -13.18
CA ASN A 114 -16.18 0.42 -12.62
C ASN A 114 -15.53 -0.04 -11.32
N LEU A 115 -15.67 0.75 -10.27
CA LEU A 115 -15.14 0.41 -8.94
C LEU A 115 -15.86 -0.82 -8.39
N THR A 116 -15.08 -1.85 -8.05
CA THR A 116 -15.61 -3.14 -7.57
C THR A 116 -15.24 -3.40 -6.11
N THR A 117 -15.90 -4.38 -5.50
CA THR A 117 -15.49 -4.90 -4.20
C THR A 117 -14.44 -5.99 -4.39
N THR A 118 -13.36 -5.92 -3.62
CA THR A 118 -12.32 -6.96 -3.60
C THR A 118 -12.95 -8.30 -3.22
N PRO A 119 -12.76 -9.37 -4.02
CA PRO A 119 -13.31 -10.68 -3.69
C PRO A 119 -12.80 -11.17 -2.33
N ALA A 120 -13.70 -11.75 -1.53
CA ALA A 120 -13.31 -12.41 -0.30
C ALA A 120 -12.45 -13.66 -0.59
N PRO A 121 -11.54 -14.04 0.30
CA PRO A 121 -10.77 -15.27 0.15
C PRO A 121 -11.70 -16.50 0.15
N THR A 122 -11.36 -17.49 -0.67
CA THR A 122 -12.11 -18.76 -0.71
C THR A 122 -11.88 -19.59 0.55
N ALA A 123 -12.78 -20.54 0.83
CA ALA A 123 -12.62 -21.47 1.95
C ALA A 123 -11.29 -22.24 1.88
N GLU A 124 -10.86 -22.63 0.67
CA GLU A 124 -9.57 -23.29 0.45
C GLU A 124 -8.39 -22.38 0.82
N GLN A 125 -8.40 -21.11 0.37
CA GLN A 125 -7.38 -20.13 0.72
C GLN A 125 -7.33 -19.90 2.24
N MET A 126 -8.49 -19.83 2.90
CA MET A 126 -8.56 -19.70 4.36
C MET A 126 -8.00 -20.93 5.09
N ALA A 127 -8.24 -22.14 4.59
CA ALA A 127 -7.69 -23.39 5.14
C ALA A 127 -6.15 -23.42 4.99
N ILE A 128 -5.62 -23.01 3.83
CA ILE A 128 -4.18 -22.90 3.61
C ILE A 128 -3.57 -21.87 4.57
N MET A 129 -4.20 -20.71 4.72
CA MET A 129 -3.72 -19.67 5.66
C MET A 129 -3.71 -20.16 7.11
N ALA A 130 -4.73 -20.91 7.54
CA ALA A 130 -4.77 -21.49 8.88
C ALA A 130 -3.63 -22.51 9.11
N THR A 131 -3.26 -23.24 8.08
CA THR A 131 -2.13 -24.18 8.13
C THR A 131 -0.78 -23.48 8.20
N LEU A 132 -0.61 -22.38 7.44
CA LEU A 132 0.64 -21.61 7.39
C LEU A 132 0.85 -20.70 8.61
N ASP A 133 -0.24 -20.22 9.21
CA ASP A 133 -0.21 -19.32 10.38
C ASP A 133 -1.10 -19.86 11.52
N PRO A 134 -0.73 -21.01 12.12
CA PRO A 134 -1.53 -21.65 13.17
C PRO A 134 -1.61 -20.80 14.44
N ALA A 135 -0.63 -19.91 14.66
CA ALA A 135 -0.63 -18.99 15.80
C ALA A 135 -1.46 -17.72 15.57
N ASN A 136 -2.06 -17.57 14.38
CA ASN A 136 -2.78 -16.36 13.96
C ASN A 136 -1.97 -15.07 14.17
N SER A 137 -0.70 -15.11 13.78
CA SER A 137 0.25 -13.99 13.99
C SER A 137 -0.15 -12.75 13.21
N ARG A 138 -0.78 -12.92 12.04
CA ARG A 138 -1.33 -11.83 11.23
C ARG A 138 -2.36 -11.00 11.99
N ALA A 139 -3.27 -11.62 12.71
CA ALA A 139 -4.30 -10.91 13.47
C ALA A 139 -3.70 -10.11 14.64
N LYS A 140 -2.62 -10.62 15.24
CA LYS A 140 -1.90 -9.94 16.33
C LYS A 140 -1.19 -8.68 15.84
N GLN A 141 -0.66 -8.70 14.62
CA GLN A 141 0.00 -7.54 14.02
C GLN A 141 -0.99 -6.45 13.59
N LEU A 142 -2.21 -6.84 13.29
CA LEU A 142 -3.25 -5.96 12.76
C LEU A 142 -4.28 -5.52 13.80
N LYS A 143 -4.14 -5.91 15.07
CA LYS A 143 -5.11 -5.65 16.13
C LYS A 143 -5.44 -4.16 16.37
N ASP A 144 -4.48 -3.28 16.07
CA ASP A 144 -4.61 -1.82 16.23
C ASP A 144 -4.87 -1.10 14.90
N ASN A 145 -5.21 -1.85 13.85
CA ASN A 145 -5.50 -1.29 12.54
C ASN A 145 -6.81 -0.48 12.52
N PRO A 146 -6.90 0.49 11.58
CA PRO A 146 -8.06 1.37 11.47
C PRO A 146 -9.38 0.63 11.25
N VAL A 147 -10.45 1.36 11.46
CA VAL A 147 -11.86 0.94 11.52
C VAL A 147 -12.29 -0.10 10.47
N GLY A 148 -11.78 -0.07 9.25
CA GLY A 148 -12.11 -1.04 8.19
C GLY A 148 -11.83 -2.50 8.54
N ASP A 149 -10.71 -2.77 9.21
CA ASP A 149 -10.36 -4.14 9.62
C ASP A 149 -11.20 -4.61 10.82
N ARG A 150 -11.57 -3.69 11.70
CA ARG A 150 -12.46 -4.00 12.84
C ARG A 150 -13.86 -4.38 12.41
N ARG A 151 -14.44 -3.69 11.43
CA ARG A 151 -15.75 -4.05 10.86
C ARG A 151 -15.76 -5.46 10.27
N ARG A 152 -14.72 -5.85 9.55
CA ARG A 152 -14.61 -7.21 8.98
C ARG A 152 -14.54 -8.30 10.04
N LEU A 153 -13.89 -8.02 11.18
CA LEU A 153 -13.82 -8.96 12.29
C LEU A 153 -15.17 -9.10 13.00
N GLU A 154 -15.94 -8.00 13.13
CA GLU A 154 -17.28 -8.01 13.72
C GLU A 154 -18.29 -8.74 12.84
N GLU A 155 -18.26 -8.52 11.51
CA GLU A 155 -19.12 -9.22 10.55
C GLU A 155 -18.82 -10.72 10.49
N SER A 156 -17.57 -11.14 10.59
CA SER A 156 -17.17 -12.55 10.57
C SER A 156 -17.56 -13.30 11.85
N ASN A 157 -17.79 -12.61 12.96
CA ASN A 157 -18.20 -13.19 14.24
C ASN A 157 -19.73 -13.31 14.39
N ASN A 158 -20.49 -12.77 13.43
CA ASN A 158 -21.96 -12.79 13.43
C ASN A 158 -22.56 -13.78 12.41
N VAL A 159 -21.77 -14.72 11.88
CA VAL A 159 -22.21 -15.78 10.95
C VAL A 159 -22.14 -17.15 11.59
#